data_943434d7dc528d09e95f9c9e6f475943
#
_entry.id   943434d7dc528d09e95f9c9e6f475943
#
_cell.length_a   1.000
_cell.length_b   1.000
_cell.length_c   1.000
_cell.angle_alpha   90.00
_cell.angle_beta   90.00
_cell.angle_gamma   90.00
#
_symmetry.space_group_name_H-M   'P 1'
#
loop_
_entity.id
_entity.type
_entity.pdbx_description
1 polymer ?
#
loop_
_entity_poly.entity_id
_entity_poly.type
_entity_poly.pdbx_seq_one_letter_code
_entity_poly.pdbx_strand_id
1 'polypeptide(L)'
;MTPAEFRRIALSLEGVEEYSHAGLPAFRVGGRKFASLASQAEGYGNLMLTLEQQAAFVEEAPDIFLPIPGGWGKMGHTHIRLATSSESVVTGALRTAWKLRVDKNAKTSGKKSHLGEGSGITGKKRGKQRA
;
A
#
# COMPACT_ATOMS: atom_id res chain seq x y z
N MET A 1 -2.30 -15.59 -12.84
CA MET A 1 -1.58 -14.30 -13.04
C MET A 1 -0.13 -14.45 -12.66
N THR A 2 0.75 -13.77 -13.36
CA THR A 2 2.20 -13.84 -13.12
C THR A 2 2.67 -12.63 -12.28
N PRO A 3 3.84 -12.73 -11.66
CA PRO A 3 4.43 -11.56 -10.99
C PRO A 3 4.62 -10.38 -11.95
N ALA A 4 4.95 -10.65 -13.24
CA ALA A 4 5.11 -9.58 -14.21
C ALA A 4 3.81 -8.82 -14.46
N GLU A 5 2.68 -9.53 -14.45
CA GLU A 5 1.37 -8.89 -14.60
C GLU A 5 1.01 -8.06 -13.39
N PHE A 6 1.29 -8.56 -12.19
CA PHE A 6 1.10 -7.80 -10.96
C PHE A 6 1.93 -6.50 -11.01
N ARG A 7 3.19 -6.62 -11.43
CA ARG A 7 4.08 -5.48 -11.56
C ARG A 7 3.52 -4.45 -12.55
N ARG A 8 3.04 -4.92 -13.70
CA ARG A 8 2.47 -4.03 -14.73
C ARG A 8 1.30 -3.24 -14.17
N ILE A 9 0.40 -3.91 -13.45
CA ILE A 9 -0.78 -3.26 -12.88
C ILE A 9 -0.37 -2.23 -11.82
N ALA A 10 0.56 -2.61 -10.94
CA ALA A 10 1.03 -1.69 -9.90
C ALA A 10 1.61 -0.42 -10.53
N LEU A 11 2.41 -0.57 -11.59
CA LEU A 11 3.05 0.56 -12.25
C LEU A 11 2.08 1.40 -13.07
N SER A 12 0.88 0.89 -13.35
CA SER A 12 -0.13 1.66 -14.08
C SER A 12 -0.84 2.69 -13.20
N LEU A 13 -0.70 2.59 -11.89
CA LEU A 13 -1.34 3.52 -10.97
C LEU A 13 -0.52 4.81 -10.89
N GLU A 14 -1.22 5.92 -10.72
CA GLU A 14 -0.60 7.24 -10.82
C GLU A 14 0.47 7.44 -9.75
N GLY A 15 1.65 7.92 -10.17
CA GLY A 15 2.73 8.28 -9.25
C GLY A 15 3.52 7.13 -8.69
N VAL A 16 3.25 5.90 -9.15
CA VAL A 16 3.92 4.72 -8.60
C VAL A 16 5.31 4.55 -9.20
N GLU A 17 6.25 4.27 -8.32
CA GLU A 17 7.63 3.95 -8.69
C GLU A 17 7.99 2.57 -8.18
N GLU A 18 8.74 1.84 -8.98
CA GLU A 18 9.30 0.57 -8.55
C GLU A 18 10.68 0.81 -7.95
N TYR A 19 11.01 0.05 -6.90
CA TYR A 19 12.36 0.06 -6.34
C TYR A 19 12.69 -1.35 -5.86
N SER A 20 13.98 -1.58 -5.59
CA SER A 20 14.43 -2.87 -5.11
C SER A 20 14.50 -2.85 -3.59
N HIS A 21 13.87 -3.84 -2.96
CA HIS A 21 13.98 -4.05 -1.52
C HIS A 21 14.48 -5.46 -1.30
N ALA A 22 15.68 -5.60 -0.77
CA ALA A 22 16.34 -6.89 -0.58
C ALA A 22 16.40 -7.69 -1.89
N GLY A 23 16.63 -7.01 -3.01
CA GLY A 23 16.75 -7.65 -4.31
C GLY A 23 15.43 -8.01 -4.98
N LEU A 24 14.28 -7.63 -4.40
CA LEU A 24 12.96 -7.97 -4.93
C LEU A 24 12.17 -6.71 -5.23
N PRO A 25 11.27 -6.74 -6.22
CA PRO A 25 10.51 -5.55 -6.59
C PRO A 25 9.56 -5.11 -5.48
N ALA A 26 9.54 -3.82 -5.24
CA ALA A 26 8.57 -3.18 -4.35
C ALA A 26 8.06 -1.93 -5.04
N PHE A 27 6.87 -1.47 -4.64
CA PHE A 27 6.19 -0.36 -5.30
C PHE A 27 5.80 0.67 -4.26
N ARG A 28 6.09 1.93 -4.58
CA ARG A 28 5.84 3.04 -3.66
C ARG A 28 5.16 4.19 -4.39
N VAL A 29 4.47 5.01 -3.62
CA VAL A 29 3.90 6.26 -4.09
C VAL A 29 4.18 7.32 -3.04
N GLY A 30 4.68 8.48 -3.47
CA GLY A 30 5.09 9.52 -2.54
C GLY A 30 6.22 9.07 -1.62
N GLY A 31 7.08 8.18 -2.10
CA GLY A 31 8.22 7.67 -1.34
C GLY A 31 7.89 6.58 -0.32
N ARG A 32 6.63 6.13 -0.25
CA ARG A 32 6.21 5.14 0.74
C ARG A 32 5.64 3.89 0.06
N LYS A 33 6.08 2.73 0.53
CA LYS A 33 5.67 1.43 -0.04
C LYS A 33 4.18 1.15 0.22
N PHE A 34 3.50 0.60 -0.79
CA PHE A 34 2.12 0.15 -0.63
C PHE A 34 1.93 -1.30 -1.11
N ALA A 35 2.88 -1.85 -1.87
CA ALA A 35 2.80 -3.21 -2.39
C ALA A 35 4.20 -3.71 -2.70
N SER A 36 4.35 -5.03 -2.82
CA SER A 36 5.64 -5.61 -3.18
C SER A 36 5.48 -6.99 -3.78
N LEU A 37 6.58 -7.50 -4.35
CA LEU A 37 6.69 -8.88 -4.81
C LEU A 37 7.72 -9.65 -3.99
N ALA A 38 7.89 -9.26 -2.73
CA ALA A 38 8.84 -9.92 -1.84
C ALA A 38 8.53 -11.40 -1.63
N SER A 39 7.28 -11.80 -1.81
CA SER A 39 6.85 -13.20 -1.63
C SER A 39 6.54 -13.89 -2.95
N GLN A 40 7.07 -13.38 -4.07
CA GLN A 40 6.74 -13.94 -5.39
C GLN A 40 7.21 -15.38 -5.56
N ALA A 41 8.27 -15.77 -4.86
CA ALA A 41 8.77 -17.15 -4.91
C ALA A 41 7.76 -18.14 -4.36
N GLU A 42 6.91 -17.71 -3.43
CA GLU A 42 5.84 -18.52 -2.86
C GLU A 42 4.50 -18.33 -3.60
N GLY A 43 4.49 -17.52 -4.66
CA GLY A 43 3.28 -17.31 -5.46
C GLY A 43 2.40 -16.17 -5.01
N TYR A 44 2.94 -15.25 -4.19
CA TYR A 44 2.15 -14.15 -3.64
C TYR A 44 2.62 -12.80 -4.10
N GLY A 45 1.66 -11.87 -4.28
CA GLY A 45 1.91 -10.44 -4.18
C GLY A 45 1.60 -9.99 -2.76
N ASN A 46 2.15 -8.87 -2.34
CA ASN A 46 1.94 -8.33 -0.99
C ASN A 46 1.31 -6.95 -1.08
N LEU A 47 0.34 -6.69 -0.19
CA LEU A 47 -0.40 -5.43 -0.14
C LEU A 47 -0.35 -4.88 1.28
N MET A 48 -0.20 -3.56 1.41
CA MET A 48 -0.27 -2.88 2.70
C MET A 48 -1.67 -2.31 2.87
N LEU A 49 -2.48 -2.98 3.71
CA LEU A 49 -3.87 -2.63 3.94
C LEU A 49 -4.08 -2.26 5.41
N THR A 50 -5.26 -1.72 5.73
CA THR A 50 -5.67 -1.62 7.13
C THR A 50 -6.15 -3.01 7.58
N LEU A 51 -6.22 -3.22 8.89
CA LEU A 51 -6.76 -4.48 9.42
C LEU A 51 -8.21 -4.71 8.97
N GLU A 52 -8.99 -3.64 8.88
CA GLU A 52 -10.36 -3.73 8.38
C GLU A 52 -10.41 -4.19 6.94
N GLN A 53 -9.58 -3.60 6.09
CA GLN A 53 -9.52 -3.96 4.68
C GLN A 53 -9.04 -5.41 4.52
N GLN A 54 -8.01 -5.79 5.29
CA GLN A 54 -7.51 -7.16 5.27
C GLN A 54 -8.62 -8.15 5.62
N ALA A 55 -9.33 -7.89 6.72
CA ALA A 55 -10.40 -8.78 7.16
C ALA A 55 -11.50 -8.89 6.11
N ALA A 56 -11.88 -7.78 5.48
CA ALA A 56 -12.91 -7.78 4.46
C ALA A 56 -12.50 -8.60 3.24
N PHE A 57 -11.26 -8.40 2.76
CA PHE A 57 -10.76 -9.15 1.61
C PHE A 57 -10.65 -10.65 1.90
N VAL A 58 -10.13 -11.00 3.09
CA VAL A 58 -9.99 -12.41 3.47
C VAL A 58 -11.35 -13.07 3.60
N GLU A 59 -12.32 -12.38 4.17
CA GLU A 59 -13.67 -12.92 4.33
C GLU A 59 -14.34 -13.11 2.97
N GLU A 60 -14.19 -12.14 2.08
CA GLU A 60 -14.84 -12.18 0.77
C GLU A 60 -14.23 -13.23 -0.14
N ALA A 61 -12.90 -13.37 -0.12
CA ALA A 61 -12.19 -14.25 -1.04
C ALA A 61 -11.02 -14.94 -0.34
N PRO A 62 -11.31 -15.90 0.55
CA PRO A 62 -10.24 -16.59 1.29
C PRO A 62 -9.31 -17.43 0.41
N ASP A 63 -9.75 -17.77 -0.82
CA ASP A 63 -8.91 -18.47 -1.77
C ASP A 63 -7.85 -17.56 -2.39
N ILE A 64 -8.02 -16.25 -2.26
CA ILE A 64 -7.16 -15.26 -2.90
C ILE A 64 -6.33 -14.52 -1.87
N PHE A 65 -6.93 -14.10 -0.76
CA PHE A 65 -6.28 -13.24 0.22
C PHE A 65 -6.04 -13.96 1.54
N LEU A 66 -4.87 -13.71 2.14
CA LEU A 66 -4.59 -14.20 3.48
C LEU A 66 -3.62 -13.24 4.16
N PRO A 67 -3.70 -13.10 5.50
CA PRO A 67 -2.75 -12.23 6.20
C PRO A 67 -1.33 -12.76 6.04
N ILE A 68 -0.36 -11.86 5.93
CA ILE A 68 1.05 -12.24 5.96
C ILE A 68 1.32 -12.77 7.38
N PRO A 69 2.01 -13.92 7.52
CA PRO A 69 2.27 -14.47 8.85
C PRO A 69 3.08 -13.52 9.72
N GLY A 70 2.79 -13.55 11.03
CA GLY A 70 3.55 -12.82 12.02
C GLY A 70 3.10 -11.39 12.20
N GLY A 71 4.02 -10.54 12.65
CA GLY A 71 3.70 -9.17 13.01
C GLY A 71 3.21 -8.31 11.85
N TRP A 72 3.71 -8.59 10.64
CA TRP A 72 3.28 -7.84 9.47
C TRP A 72 1.80 -8.01 9.19
N GLY A 73 1.29 -9.26 9.31
CA GLY A 73 -0.12 -9.51 9.12
C GLY A 73 -0.98 -8.81 10.15
N LYS A 74 -0.49 -8.70 11.38
CA LYS A 74 -1.20 -8.00 12.44
C LYS A 74 -1.29 -6.50 12.20
N MET A 75 -0.46 -5.98 11.30
CA MET A 75 -0.50 -4.58 10.90
C MET A 75 -1.38 -4.34 9.66
N GLY A 76 -1.93 -5.41 9.08
CA GLY A 76 -2.77 -5.32 7.90
C GLY A 76 -2.09 -5.76 6.61
N HIS A 77 -0.82 -6.15 6.66
CA HIS A 77 -0.12 -6.61 5.47
C HIS A 77 -0.71 -7.95 5.01
N THR A 78 -0.99 -8.05 3.72
CA THR A 78 -1.84 -9.12 3.18
C THR A 78 -1.19 -9.72 1.93
N HIS A 79 -1.20 -11.05 1.86
CA HIS A 79 -0.83 -11.79 0.64
C HIS A 79 -2.01 -11.85 -0.31
N ILE A 80 -1.72 -11.76 -1.61
CA ILE A 80 -2.69 -12.10 -2.65
C ILE A 80 -2.10 -13.23 -3.48
N ARG A 81 -2.85 -14.35 -3.59
CA ARG A 81 -2.39 -15.52 -4.36
C ARG A 81 -2.51 -15.21 -5.84
N LEU A 82 -1.38 -15.24 -6.52
CA LEU A 82 -1.38 -14.88 -7.95
C LEU A 82 -2.07 -15.95 -8.80
N ALA A 83 -1.88 -17.23 -8.44
CA ALA A 83 -2.43 -18.32 -9.23
C ALA A 83 -3.96 -18.33 -9.31
N THR A 84 -4.64 -17.83 -8.25
CA THR A 84 -6.11 -17.86 -8.20
C THR A 84 -6.72 -16.48 -8.49
N SER A 85 -5.91 -15.47 -8.79
CA SER A 85 -6.38 -14.11 -9.01
C SER A 85 -6.61 -13.82 -10.47
N SER A 86 -7.58 -12.96 -10.75
CA SER A 86 -7.79 -12.39 -12.08
C SER A 86 -7.22 -10.98 -12.13
N GLU A 87 -7.10 -10.43 -13.34
CA GLU A 87 -6.60 -9.07 -13.50
C GLU A 87 -7.50 -8.06 -12.77
N SER A 88 -8.82 -8.23 -12.83
CA SER A 88 -9.73 -7.28 -12.18
C SER A 88 -9.61 -7.32 -10.67
N VAL A 89 -9.41 -8.50 -10.09
CA VAL A 89 -9.23 -8.62 -8.63
C VAL A 89 -7.93 -7.97 -8.20
N VAL A 90 -6.85 -8.23 -8.93
CA VAL A 90 -5.54 -7.65 -8.59
C VAL A 90 -5.58 -6.14 -8.76
N THR A 91 -6.21 -5.65 -9.83
CA THR A 91 -6.34 -4.21 -10.06
C THR A 91 -7.08 -3.54 -8.90
N GLY A 92 -8.21 -4.11 -8.47
CA GLY A 92 -8.98 -3.56 -7.37
C GLY A 92 -8.21 -3.57 -6.06
N ALA A 93 -7.51 -4.68 -5.78
CA ALA A 93 -6.74 -4.81 -4.55
C ALA A 93 -5.56 -3.83 -4.52
N LEU A 94 -4.82 -3.74 -5.62
CA LEU A 94 -3.69 -2.80 -5.72
C LEU A 94 -4.17 -1.36 -5.62
N ARG A 95 -5.30 -1.03 -6.24
CA ARG A 95 -5.85 0.31 -6.16
C ARG A 95 -6.25 0.65 -4.72
N THR A 96 -6.81 -0.31 -3.99
CA THR A 96 -7.17 -0.10 -2.58
C THR A 96 -5.94 0.24 -1.74
N ALA A 97 -4.86 -0.53 -1.90
CA ALA A 97 -3.62 -0.28 -1.16
C ALA A 97 -2.98 1.05 -1.58
N TRP A 98 -3.00 1.34 -2.88
CA TRP A 98 -2.48 2.60 -3.43
C TRP A 98 -3.24 3.80 -2.87
N LYS A 99 -4.57 3.75 -2.90
CA LYS A 99 -5.39 4.85 -2.41
C LYS A 99 -5.18 5.09 -0.92
N LEU A 100 -5.07 4.02 -0.14
CA LEU A 100 -4.77 4.14 1.27
C LEU A 100 -3.47 4.90 1.49
N ARG A 101 -2.44 4.58 0.70
CA ARG A 101 -1.14 5.24 0.84
C ARG A 101 -1.21 6.70 0.40
N VAL A 102 -1.90 6.97 -0.71
CA VAL A 102 -2.07 8.33 -1.21
C VAL A 102 -2.79 9.19 -0.17
N ASP A 103 -3.86 8.66 0.42
CA ASP A 103 -4.61 9.39 1.43
C ASP A 103 -3.77 9.68 2.68
N LYS A 104 -2.96 8.72 3.11
CA LYS A 104 -2.06 8.93 4.24
C LYS A 104 -1.00 9.99 3.93
N ASN A 105 -0.47 9.97 2.71
CA ASN A 105 0.51 10.97 2.28
C ASN A 105 -0.10 12.37 2.29
N ALA A 106 -1.33 12.50 1.84
CA ALA A 106 -2.02 13.78 1.80
C ALA A 106 -2.26 14.34 3.21
N LYS A 107 -2.62 13.47 4.15
CA LYS A 107 -2.80 13.89 5.54
C LYS A 107 -1.50 14.39 6.14
N THR A 108 -0.40 13.68 5.89
CA THR A 108 0.91 14.08 6.39
C THR A 108 1.33 15.42 5.83
N SER A 109 1.15 15.61 4.51
CA SER A 109 1.48 16.88 3.86
C SER A 109 0.64 18.03 4.41
N GLY A 110 -0.65 17.78 4.63
CA GLY A 110 -1.54 18.77 5.21
C GLY A 110 -1.12 19.22 6.60
N LYS A 111 -0.71 18.27 7.43
CA LYS A 111 -0.23 18.59 8.76
C LYS A 111 1.05 19.43 8.72
N LYS A 112 1.96 19.09 7.81
CA LYS A 112 3.22 19.81 7.68
C LYS A 112 2.99 21.24 7.21
N SER A 113 2.06 21.44 6.31
CA SER A 113 1.81 22.77 5.78
C SER A 113 1.13 23.69 6.80
N HIS A 114 0.53 23.12 7.85
CA HIS A 114 -0.05 23.94 8.90
C HIS A 114 0.94 24.67 9.75
N LEU A 115 2.02 24.36 9.74
CA LEU A 115 2.94 25.07 10.57
C LEU A 115 3.31 26.36 10.02
N GLY A 116 2.71 26.88 9.51
CA GLY A 116 3.03 28.15 9.02
C GLY A 116 2.05 28.78 8.25
N GLU A 117 1.32 28.63 8.29
CA GLU A 117 0.85 29.39 7.87
C GLU A 117 0.16 29.54 8.25
N GLY A 118 -0.54 29.08 8.32
CA GLY A 118 -0.55 29.37 8.78
C GLY A 118 -1.04 29.40 9.03
N SER A 119 -1.46 29.76 9.18
CA SER A 119 -1.22 30.02 9.63
C SER A 119 -1.34 30.01 10.00
N GLY A 120 -1.79 30.03 9.87
CA GLY A 120 -1.22 30.05 10.30
C GLY A 120 -1.39 29.84 10.73
N ILE A 121 -1.62 30.02 10.91
CA ILE A 121 -1.11 29.93 11.45
C ILE A 121 -0.81 29.68 11.90
N THR A 122 -1.02 29.57 11.90
CA THR A 122 -0.22 29.32 12.40
C THR A 122 0.13 28.88 12.77
N GLY A 123 -0.38 29.03 12.61
CA GLY A 123 0.56 28.54 12.99
C GLY A 123 0.65 27.99 13.22
N LYS A 124 0.82 27.56 13.31
CA LYS A 124 1.46 27.13 13.55
C LYS A 124 1.87 26.53 13.82
N LYS A 125 1.65 26.28 13.70
CA LYS A 125 2.43 25.79 13.98
C LYS A 125 2.78 25.20 14.36
N ARG A 126 2.57 24.99 14.37
CA ARG A 126 3.30 24.52 14.73
C ARG A 126 3.62 23.73 14.89
N GLY A 127 3.00 23.92 14.40
CA GLY A 127 3.78 23.26 14.62
C GLY A 127 3.84 22.59 14.65
N LYS A 128 3.90 22.12 14.84
CA LYS A 128 4.42 21.73 14.96
C LYS A 128 4.51 21.09 15.01
N GLN A 129 4.11 20.96 14.82
CA GLN A 129 4.56 20.76 14.97
C GLN A 129 4.65 20.23 15.12
N ARG A 130 4.23 19.98 15.25
CA ARG A 130 4.58 19.96 15.55
C ARG A 130 4.50 19.51 15.65
N ALA A 131 4.02 19.83 15.04
CA ALA A 131 4.30 19.94 15.10
C ALA A 131 4.16 19.91 15.17
#